data_adbbb1c8f23f3f4c9135eb24113ff6fd
#
_entry.id   adbbb1c8f23f3f4c9135eb24113ff6fd
#
_cell.length_a   1.000
_cell.length_b   1.000
_cell.length_c   1.000
_cell.angle_alpha   90.00
_cell.angle_beta   90.00
_cell.angle_gamma   90.00
#
_symmetry.space_group_name_H-M   'P 1'
#
loop_
_entity.id
_entity.type
_entity.pdbx_description
1 polymer ?
#
loop_
_entity_poly.entity_id
_entity_poly.type
_entity_poly.pdbx_seq_one_letter_code
_entity_poly.pdbx_strand_id
1 'polypeptide(L)'
;LAVVMTISTTVSLLWEFEHTYWFPLHAFLLLQPSYEESAHRMITRPVGTAIGCLVVHLVYPWLPGLTGVFAFALAMISLMYCCTPGSWVHPIFSTSFALALATLTVKEGQAIQLRLFYLLLAVALVLVVNRFLVPTRKATQFRHNLRTLCRLQASYWEMVQRSLHAPGWPERSGEILACFHLVYHEAAQYAAALPAGEAERYRTVLLTLWNLFAHVEQVECLVLTGELGEEEYPVLSRLAGEIQELLDPPRPALAELGLEGLPASGALCRAMERYRHNARLLLEAWEKQPVSC
;
A
#
# COMPACT_ATOMS: atom_id res chain seq x y z
N LEU A 1 -8.00 9.21 -7.28
CA LEU A 1 -7.62 10.42 -6.59
C LEU A 1 -7.79 11.67 -7.49
N ALA A 2 -7.12 11.74 -8.67
CA ALA A 2 -7.14 12.93 -9.56
C ALA A 2 -8.55 13.44 -9.86
N VAL A 3 -9.47 12.59 -10.32
CA VAL A 3 -10.85 12.97 -10.64
C VAL A 3 -11.57 13.62 -9.47
N VAL A 4 -11.49 13.02 -8.27
CA VAL A 4 -12.14 13.55 -7.07
C VAL A 4 -11.54 14.89 -6.67
N MET A 5 -10.21 15.02 -6.73
CA MET A 5 -9.52 16.27 -6.42
C MET A 5 -9.89 17.37 -7.41
N THR A 6 -9.92 17.06 -8.72
CA THR A 6 -10.33 18.04 -9.73
C THR A 6 -11.77 18.53 -9.49
N ILE A 7 -12.71 17.60 -9.29
CA ILE A 7 -14.11 17.96 -9.04
C ILE A 7 -14.25 18.80 -7.76
N SER A 8 -13.67 18.32 -6.64
CA SER A 8 -13.82 19.01 -5.35
C SER A 8 -13.14 20.38 -5.35
N THR A 9 -11.98 20.53 -6.00
CA THR A 9 -11.29 21.81 -6.11
C THR A 9 -12.07 22.77 -7.03
N THR A 10 -12.56 22.29 -8.18
CA THR A 10 -13.37 23.13 -9.09
C THR A 10 -14.64 23.62 -8.42
N VAL A 11 -15.36 22.74 -7.72
CA VAL A 11 -16.55 23.13 -6.94
C VAL A 11 -16.20 24.14 -5.85
N SER A 12 -15.09 23.93 -5.14
CA SER A 12 -14.61 24.84 -4.11
C SER A 12 -14.26 26.24 -4.65
N LEU A 13 -13.74 26.32 -5.87
CA LEU A 13 -13.41 27.60 -6.52
C LEU A 13 -14.64 28.35 -7.07
N LEU A 14 -15.65 27.56 -7.49
CA LEU A 14 -16.89 28.16 -8.04
C LEU A 14 -17.89 28.58 -6.94
N TRP A 15 -17.76 28.00 -5.74
CA TRP A 15 -18.63 28.35 -4.62
C TRP A 15 -18.02 29.47 -3.78
N GLU A 16 -18.72 30.60 -3.67
CA GLU A 16 -18.31 31.75 -2.87
C GLU A 16 -18.75 31.62 -1.39
N PHE A 17 -18.68 30.42 -0.81
CA PHE A 17 -18.99 30.19 0.62
C PHE A 17 -17.74 30.27 1.49
N GLU A 18 -17.95 30.49 2.79
CA GLU A 18 -16.86 30.49 3.76
C GLU A 18 -16.26 29.10 3.91
N HIS A 19 -14.94 29.02 4.03
CA HIS A 19 -14.17 27.78 4.26
C HIS A 19 -14.38 26.67 3.22
N THR A 20 -14.67 27.00 1.95
CA THR A 20 -14.85 26.02 0.86
C THR A 20 -13.67 25.06 0.68
N TYR A 21 -12.45 25.47 1.06
CA TYR A 21 -11.25 24.62 1.01
C TYR A 21 -11.36 23.37 1.89
N TRP A 22 -12.31 23.31 2.84
CA TRP A 22 -12.55 22.10 3.62
C TRP A 22 -13.10 20.96 2.76
N PHE A 23 -13.80 21.25 1.68
CA PHE A 23 -14.33 20.23 0.78
C PHE A 23 -13.23 19.40 0.11
N PRO A 24 -12.29 19.99 -0.69
CA PRO A 24 -11.17 19.24 -1.25
C PRO A 24 -10.26 18.64 -0.18
N LEU A 25 -10.08 19.29 0.96
CA LEU A 25 -9.31 18.76 2.07
C LEU A 25 -9.92 17.45 2.61
N HIS A 26 -11.24 17.40 2.85
CA HIS A 26 -11.92 16.19 3.27
C HIS A 26 -11.88 15.11 2.21
N ALA A 27 -12.07 15.47 0.93
CA ALA A 27 -12.00 14.53 -0.19
C ALA A 27 -10.62 13.89 -0.29
N PHE A 28 -9.54 14.66 -0.16
CA PHE A 28 -8.17 14.17 -0.13
C PHE A 28 -7.91 13.21 1.04
N LEU A 29 -8.38 13.59 2.22
CA LEU A 29 -8.16 12.82 3.44
C LEU A 29 -8.98 11.51 3.50
N LEU A 30 -10.08 11.41 2.75
CA LEU A 30 -10.88 10.20 2.62
C LEU A 30 -10.28 9.22 1.60
N LEU A 31 -9.63 9.71 0.54
CA LEU A 31 -9.06 8.90 -0.51
C LEU A 31 -7.63 8.47 -0.16
N GLN A 32 -7.44 7.17 -0.16
CA GLN A 32 -6.12 6.56 -0.05
C GLN A 32 -5.82 5.70 -1.28
N PRO A 33 -4.55 5.39 -1.56
CA PRO A 33 -4.18 4.50 -2.66
C PRO A 33 -4.82 3.12 -2.55
N SER A 34 -4.98 2.58 -1.32
CA SER A 34 -5.65 1.30 -1.09
C SER A 34 -7.15 1.48 -0.87
N TYR A 35 -7.94 0.58 -1.45
CA TYR A 35 -9.41 0.57 -1.30
C TYR A 35 -9.84 0.33 0.16
N GLU A 36 -9.16 -0.59 0.84
CA GLU A 36 -9.51 -0.96 2.23
C GLU A 36 -9.27 0.18 3.20
N GLU A 37 -8.16 0.89 3.03
CA GLU A 37 -7.86 2.06 3.84
C GLU A 37 -8.83 3.21 3.56
N SER A 38 -9.20 3.43 2.29
CA SER A 38 -10.24 4.40 1.92
C SER A 38 -11.60 4.03 2.53
N ALA A 39 -12.00 2.74 2.48
CA ALA A 39 -13.25 2.28 3.07
C ALA A 39 -13.26 2.43 4.61
N HIS A 40 -12.15 2.13 5.27
CA HIS A 40 -11.98 2.35 6.71
C HIS A 40 -12.09 3.84 7.06
N ARG A 41 -11.43 4.71 6.31
CA ARG A 41 -11.48 6.16 6.53
C ARG A 41 -12.83 6.79 6.23
N MET A 42 -13.63 6.22 5.32
CA MET A 42 -14.99 6.66 5.06
C MET A 42 -15.92 6.49 6.27
N ILE A 43 -15.58 5.61 7.23
CA ILE A 43 -16.32 5.43 8.48
C ILE A 43 -15.65 6.18 9.63
N THR A 44 -14.37 6.00 9.81
CA THR A 44 -13.64 6.53 10.97
C THR A 44 -13.53 8.05 10.97
N ARG A 45 -13.39 8.68 9.79
CA ARG A 45 -13.31 10.13 9.69
C ARG A 45 -14.60 10.86 10.02
N PRO A 46 -15.78 10.49 9.46
CA PRO A 46 -17.05 11.11 9.86
C PRO A 46 -17.31 10.95 11.36
N VAL A 47 -17.10 9.76 11.91
CA VAL A 47 -17.30 9.51 13.35
C VAL A 47 -16.34 10.36 14.19
N GLY A 48 -15.05 10.33 13.89
CA GLY A 48 -14.07 11.15 14.61
C GLY A 48 -14.30 12.65 14.45
N THR A 49 -14.74 13.12 13.28
CA THR A 49 -15.10 14.52 13.06
C THR A 49 -16.33 14.90 13.90
N ALA A 50 -17.37 14.07 13.95
CA ALA A 50 -18.54 14.32 14.77
C ALA A 50 -18.18 14.42 16.27
N ILE A 51 -17.35 13.50 16.77
CA ILE A 51 -16.84 13.55 18.13
C ILE A 51 -16.00 14.81 18.36
N GLY A 52 -15.12 15.17 17.43
CA GLY A 52 -14.33 16.41 17.52
C GLY A 52 -15.19 17.68 17.55
N CYS A 53 -16.26 17.73 16.76
CA CYS A 53 -17.26 18.81 16.83
C CYS A 53 -17.93 18.87 18.21
N LEU A 54 -18.29 17.72 18.78
CA LEU A 54 -18.88 17.64 20.12
C LEU A 54 -17.90 18.12 21.20
N VAL A 55 -16.62 17.72 21.11
CA VAL A 55 -15.58 18.18 22.04
C VAL A 55 -15.46 19.70 22.00
N VAL A 56 -15.39 20.30 20.80
CA VAL A 56 -15.33 21.76 20.69
C VAL A 56 -16.58 22.40 21.29
N HIS A 57 -17.76 21.92 20.95
CA HIS A 57 -19.03 22.45 21.46
C HIS A 57 -19.11 22.44 22.99
N LEU A 58 -18.63 21.37 23.64
CA LEU A 58 -18.64 21.26 25.09
C LEU A 58 -17.55 22.10 25.77
N VAL A 59 -16.39 22.25 25.15
CA VAL A 59 -15.24 22.93 25.77
C VAL A 59 -15.24 24.43 25.50
N TYR A 60 -15.67 24.85 24.31
CA TYR A 60 -15.59 26.24 23.85
C TYR A 60 -16.20 27.27 24.83
N PRO A 61 -17.38 27.03 25.45
CA PRO A 61 -17.96 27.98 26.42
C PRO A 61 -17.10 28.23 27.66
N TRP A 62 -16.21 27.31 27.98
CA TRP A 62 -15.31 27.37 29.16
C TRP A 62 -13.96 28.01 28.84
N LEU A 63 -13.67 28.31 27.57
CA LEU A 63 -12.38 28.87 27.19
C LEU A 63 -12.29 30.38 27.50
N PRO A 64 -11.28 30.81 28.26
CA PRO A 64 -11.11 32.22 28.61
C PRO A 64 -10.56 33.02 27.40
N GLY A 65 -11.43 33.56 26.55
CA GLY A 65 -11.07 34.44 25.45
C GLY A 65 -10.09 33.83 24.43
N LEU A 66 -9.38 34.68 23.71
CA LEU A 66 -8.46 34.30 22.64
C LEU A 66 -7.32 33.37 23.11
N THR A 67 -6.75 33.66 24.28
CA THR A 67 -5.66 32.85 24.85
C THR A 67 -6.08 31.42 25.13
N GLY A 68 -7.32 31.23 25.65
CA GLY A 68 -7.87 29.90 25.90
C GLY A 68 -8.05 29.10 24.62
N VAL A 69 -8.54 29.77 23.55
CA VAL A 69 -8.71 29.12 22.24
C VAL A 69 -7.38 28.64 21.66
N PHE A 70 -6.32 29.48 21.73
CA PHE A 70 -5.00 29.08 21.29
C PHE A 70 -4.38 27.97 22.14
N ALA A 71 -4.53 28.02 23.46
CA ALA A 71 -4.05 26.96 24.34
C ALA A 71 -4.76 25.62 24.05
N PHE A 72 -6.07 25.64 23.84
CA PHE A 72 -6.85 24.47 23.45
C PHE A 72 -6.39 23.95 22.07
N ALA A 73 -6.22 24.82 21.06
CA ALA A 73 -5.74 24.44 19.75
C ALA A 73 -4.36 23.77 19.83
N LEU A 74 -3.44 24.35 20.62
CA LEU A 74 -2.09 23.79 20.82
C LEU A 74 -2.14 22.42 21.51
N ALA A 75 -3.02 22.24 22.50
CA ALA A 75 -3.20 20.93 23.13
C ALA A 75 -3.74 19.89 22.15
N MET A 76 -4.75 20.26 21.34
CA MET A 76 -5.35 19.35 20.34
C MET A 76 -4.37 18.96 19.25
N ILE A 77 -3.55 19.88 18.73
CA ILE A 77 -2.53 19.54 17.73
C ILE A 77 -1.44 18.65 18.32
N SER A 78 -1.02 18.90 19.56
CA SER A 78 -0.05 18.04 20.25
C SER A 78 -0.55 16.62 20.42
N LEU A 79 -1.80 16.46 20.86
CA LEU A 79 -2.44 15.14 20.97
C LEU A 79 -2.62 14.45 19.60
N MET A 80 -2.91 15.22 18.55
CA MET A 80 -2.99 14.70 17.19
C MET A 80 -1.68 14.06 16.75
N TYR A 81 -0.53 14.70 17.02
CA TYR A 81 0.79 14.15 16.68
C TYR A 81 1.21 12.95 17.55
N CYS A 82 0.62 12.78 18.72
CA CYS A 82 0.81 11.56 19.52
C CYS A 82 0.03 10.35 18.98
N CYS A 83 -0.94 10.56 18.07
CA CYS A 83 -1.77 9.51 17.50
C CYS A 83 -1.25 9.07 16.14
N THR A 84 -1.32 7.76 15.86
CA THR A 84 -0.98 7.24 14.52
C THR A 84 -1.95 7.76 13.47
N PRO A 85 -1.45 8.30 12.33
CA PRO A 85 -2.28 8.67 11.20
C PRO A 85 -3.08 7.46 10.70
N GLY A 86 -4.38 7.55 10.59
CA GLY A 86 -5.26 6.41 10.22
C GLY A 86 -6.02 5.80 11.38
N SER A 87 -5.65 6.07 12.65
CA SER A 87 -6.47 5.69 13.80
C SER A 87 -7.80 6.47 13.81
N TRP A 88 -8.83 5.88 14.41
CA TRP A 88 -10.14 6.55 14.57
C TRP A 88 -10.10 7.75 15.52
N VAL A 89 -9.09 7.85 16.36
CA VAL A 89 -8.88 8.93 17.33
C VAL A 89 -8.25 10.17 16.70
N HIS A 90 -7.35 9.99 15.72
CA HIS A 90 -6.66 11.09 15.05
C HIS A 90 -7.62 12.16 14.45
N PRO A 91 -8.75 11.81 13.77
CA PRO A 91 -9.71 12.80 13.27
C PRO A 91 -10.38 13.63 14.38
N ILE A 92 -10.51 13.13 15.60
CA ILE A 92 -11.08 13.87 16.74
C ILE A 92 -10.22 15.09 17.02
N PHE A 93 -8.93 14.88 17.24
CA PHE A 93 -7.99 15.96 17.58
C PHE A 93 -7.75 16.92 16.42
N SER A 94 -7.60 16.40 15.19
CA SER A 94 -7.42 17.25 14.00
C SER A 94 -8.65 18.13 13.72
N THR A 95 -9.84 17.62 13.97
CA THR A 95 -11.09 18.39 13.83
C THR A 95 -11.21 19.44 14.93
N SER A 96 -10.96 19.07 16.19
CA SER A 96 -11.00 20.00 17.31
C SER A 96 -10.01 21.13 17.16
N PHE A 97 -8.79 20.85 16.69
CA PHE A 97 -7.79 21.86 16.35
C PHE A 97 -8.28 22.81 15.25
N ALA A 98 -8.74 22.26 14.12
CA ALA A 98 -9.16 23.06 12.98
C ALA A 98 -10.41 23.92 13.29
N LEU A 99 -11.34 23.41 14.09
CA LEU A 99 -12.51 24.15 14.53
C LEU A 99 -12.14 25.25 15.53
N ALA A 100 -11.26 24.99 16.48
CA ALA A 100 -10.78 26.01 17.40
C ALA A 100 -10.21 27.23 16.65
N LEU A 101 -9.43 27.00 15.57
CA LEU A 101 -8.92 28.09 14.74
C LEU A 101 -10.02 28.75 13.89
N ALA A 102 -10.98 27.99 13.39
CA ALA A 102 -12.08 28.53 12.59
C ALA A 102 -13.01 29.45 13.43
N THR A 103 -13.13 29.23 14.74
CA THR A 103 -13.91 30.09 15.63
C THR A 103 -13.33 31.49 15.80
N LEU A 104 -12.11 31.74 15.31
CA LEU A 104 -11.52 33.07 15.25
C LEU A 104 -12.14 33.96 14.15
N THR A 105 -12.72 33.35 13.13
CA THR A 105 -13.29 34.06 11.97
C THR A 105 -14.81 33.92 11.87
N VAL A 106 -15.35 32.79 12.32
CA VAL A 106 -16.81 32.52 12.27
C VAL A 106 -17.33 32.06 13.62
N LYS A 107 -18.62 32.19 13.85
CA LYS A 107 -19.26 31.68 15.09
C LYS A 107 -19.11 30.16 15.19
N GLU A 108 -18.88 29.64 16.41
CA GLU A 108 -18.68 28.21 16.69
C GLU A 108 -19.73 27.30 16.01
N GLY A 109 -21.02 27.60 16.21
CA GLY A 109 -22.11 26.78 15.63
C GLY A 109 -22.07 26.76 14.09
N GLN A 110 -21.71 27.89 13.46
CA GLN A 110 -21.56 27.99 12.01
C GLN A 110 -20.33 27.19 11.53
N ALA A 111 -19.21 27.27 12.25
CA ALA A 111 -18.01 26.49 11.93
C ALA A 111 -18.27 24.99 11.98
N ILE A 112 -19.00 24.50 13.01
CA ILE A 112 -19.39 23.10 13.14
C ILE A 112 -20.31 22.66 11.98
N GLN A 113 -21.33 23.48 11.64
CA GLN A 113 -22.25 23.16 10.55
C GLN A 113 -21.52 23.07 9.20
N LEU A 114 -20.66 24.04 8.89
CA LEU A 114 -19.86 24.03 7.67
C LEU A 114 -18.93 22.82 7.60
N ARG A 115 -18.28 22.47 8.73
CA ARG A 115 -17.37 21.32 8.80
C ARG A 115 -18.10 20.02 8.49
N LEU A 116 -19.27 19.79 9.09
CA LEU A 116 -20.06 18.60 8.85
C LEU A 116 -20.63 18.57 7.43
N PHE A 117 -21.08 19.72 6.92
CA PHE A 117 -21.59 19.84 5.55
C PHE A 117 -20.53 19.44 4.51
N TYR A 118 -19.33 20.05 4.57
CA TYR A 118 -18.26 19.73 3.63
C TYR A 118 -17.75 18.29 3.76
N LEU A 119 -17.74 17.74 4.97
CA LEU A 119 -17.43 16.35 5.18
C LEU A 119 -18.44 15.42 4.50
N LEU A 120 -19.74 15.65 4.70
CA LEU A 120 -20.81 14.85 4.08
C LEU A 120 -20.76 14.96 2.56
N LEU A 121 -20.52 16.15 2.03
CA LEU A 121 -20.35 16.38 0.60
C LEU A 121 -19.14 15.60 0.04
N ALA A 122 -18.02 15.60 0.77
CA ALA A 122 -16.83 14.85 0.39
C ALA A 122 -17.08 13.33 0.41
N VAL A 123 -17.75 12.82 1.44
CA VAL A 123 -18.13 11.40 1.52
C VAL A 123 -19.05 11.02 0.35
N ALA A 124 -20.07 11.84 0.06
CA ALA A 124 -20.97 11.61 -1.07
C ALA A 124 -20.22 11.59 -2.40
N LEU A 125 -19.32 12.55 -2.65
CA LEU A 125 -18.51 12.59 -3.85
C LEU A 125 -17.63 11.35 -4.00
N VAL A 126 -16.93 10.95 -2.93
CA VAL A 126 -16.06 9.77 -2.94
C VAL A 126 -16.87 8.49 -3.19
N LEU A 127 -18.05 8.34 -2.57
CA LEU A 127 -18.95 7.20 -2.80
C LEU A 127 -19.42 7.14 -4.25
N VAL A 128 -19.85 8.26 -4.83
CA VAL A 128 -20.29 8.35 -6.23
C VAL A 128 -19.16 7.96 -7.17
N VAL A 129 -17.97 8.53 -6.98
CA VAL A 129 -16.82 8.24 -7.84
C VAL A 129 -16.38 6.77 -7.71
N ASN A 130 -16.32 6.23 -6.50
CA ASN A 130 -15.98 4.82 -6.29
C ASN A 130 -17.04 3.87 -6.88
N ARG A 131 -18.32 4.25 -6.83
CA ARG A 131 -19.42 3.40 -7.34
C ARG A 131 -19.51 3.40 -8.85
N PHE A 132 -19.29 4.55 -9.51
CA PHE A 132 -19.59 4.72 -10.94
C PHE A 132 -18.35 4.86 -11.83
N LEU A 133 -17.28 5.53 -11.36
CA LEU A 133 -16.10 5.83 -12.18
C LEU A 133 -14.96 4.83 -11.97
N VAL A 134 -14.79 4.33 -10.75
CA VAL A 134 -13.70 3.41 -10.42
C VAL A 134 -14.26 2.24 -9.58
N PRO A 135 -15.08 1.37 -10.16
CA PRO A 135 -15.51 0.17 -9.45
C PRO A 135 -14.31 -0.77 -9.27
N THR A 136 -13.44 -0.50 -8.31
CA THR A 136 -12.31 -1.36 -7.96
C THR A 136 -12.88 -2.67 -7.39
N ARG A 137 -12.95 -3.68 -8.24
CA ARG A 137 -13.24 -5.04 -7.78
C ARG A 137 -12.00 -5.51 -7.02
N LYS A 138 -12.16 -5.88 -5.76
CA LYS A 138 -11.08 -6.43 -4.91
C LYS A 138 -10.28 -7.54 -5.63
N ALA A 139 -10.97 -8.38 -6.40
CA ALA A 139 -10.35 -9.42 -7.20
C ALA A 139 -9.42 -8.87 -8.31
N THR A 140 -9.75 -7.74 -8.93
CA THR A 140 -8.91 -7.10 -9.95
C THR A 140 -7.66 -6.50 -9.33
N GLN A 141 -7.79 -5.87 -8.16
CA GLN A 141 -6.66 -5.35 -7.39
C GLN A 141 -5.72 -6.49 -6.96
N PHE A 142 -6.27 -7.58 -6.45
CA PHE A 142 -5.48 -8.75 -6.07
C PHE A 142 -4.68 -9.33 -7.25
N ARG A 143 -5.31 -9.46 -8.43
CA ARG A 143 -4.60 -9.90 -9.65
C ARG A 143 -3.47 -8.94 -10.04
N HIS A 144 -3.73 -7.65 -9.93
CA HIS A 144 -2.71 -6.64 -10.18
C HIS A 144 -1.54 -6.80 -9.21
N ASN A 145 -1.82 -6.99 -7.92
CA ASN A 145 -0.81 -7.20 -6.90
C ASN A 145 0.03 -8.46 -7.17
N LEU A 146 -0.61 -9.58 -7.57
CA LEU A 146 0.12 -10.80 -7.93
C LEU A 146 1.07 -10.57 -9.11
N ARG A 147 0.61 -9.88 -10.17
CA ARG A 147 1.48 -9.53 -11.30
C ARG A 147 2.62 -8.61 -10.89
N THR A 148 2.33 -7.65 -10.03
CA THR A 148 3.34 -6.73 -9.50
C THR A 148 4.39 -7.48 -8.68
N LEU A 149 4.00 -8.46 -7.86
CA LEU A 149 4.95 -9.32 -7.12
C LEU A 149 5.85 -10.11 -8.07
N CYS A 150 5.30 -10.67 -9.16
CA CYS A 150 6.10 -11.36 -10.17
C CYS A 150 7.08 -10.41 -10.89
N ARG A 151 6.65 -9.19 -11.23
CA ARG A 151 7.52 -8.16 -11.83
C ARG A 151 8.63 -7.72 -10.89
N LEU A 152 8.32 -7.48 -9.63
CA LEU A 152 9.33 -7.12 -8.63
C LEU A 152 10.39 -8.22 -8.49
N GLN A 153 9.96 -9.48 -8.56
CA GLN A 153 10.88 -10.60 -8.54
C GLN A 153 11.75 -10.68 -9.80
N ALA A 154 11.18 -10.42 -10.99
CA ALA A 154 11.95 -10.32 -12.23
C ALA A 154 12.96 -9.17 -12.17
N SER A 155 12.56 -8.00 -11.66
CA SER A 155 13.46 -6.86 -11.45
C SER A 155 14.57 -7.17 -10.45
N TYR A 156 14.30 -8.00 -9.44
CA TYR A 156 15.33 -8.42 -8.49
C TYR A 156 16.36 -9.33 -9.16
N TRP A 157 15.93 -10.28 -9.99
CA TRP A 157 16.85 -11.10 -10.79
C TRP A 157 17.69 -10.27 -11.77
N GLU A 158 17.08 -9.25 -12.39
CA GLU A 158 17.83 -8.31 -13.25
C GLU A 158 18.93 -7.60 -12.45
N MET A 159 18.63 -7.19 -11.22
CA MET A 159 19.61 -6.55 -10.36
C MET A 159 20.73 -7.51 -9.95
N VAL A 160 20.40 -8.76 -9.58
CA VAL A 160 21.40 -9.80 -9.29
C VAL A 160 22.31 -10.01 -10.50
N GLN A 161 21.74 -10.12 -11.70
CA GLN A 161 22.50 -10.27 -12.94
C GLN A 161 23.45 -9.09 -13.19
N ARG A 162 22.99 -7.86 -12.96
CA ARG A 162 23.84 -6.66 -13.09
C ARG A 162 24.99 -6.67 -12.09
N SER A 163 24.75 -7.11 -10.86
CA SER A 163 25.76 -7.19 -9.81
C SER A 163 26.90 -8.14 -10.14
N LEU A 164 26.66 -9.18 -10.98
CA LEU A 164 27.68 -10.08 -11.48
C LEU A 164 28.69 -9.39 -12.43
N HIS A 165 28.26 -8.35 -13.14
CA HIS A 165 29.08 -7.67 -14.17
C HIS A 165 29.72 -6.37 -13.66
N ALA A 166 29.17 -5.78 -12.62
CA ALA A 166 29.67 -4.54 -12.02
C ALA A 166 29.59 -4.65 -10.49
N PRO A 167 30.68 -5.02 -9.81
CA PRO A 167 30.73 -5.07 -8.35
C PRO A 167 30.64 -3.67 -7.79
N GLY A 168 29.43 -3.19 -7.62
CA GLY A 168 29.06 -1.94 -6.99
C GLY A 168 27.81 -2.17 -6.17
N TRP A 169 27.71 -1.54 -5.02
CA TRP A 169 26.63 -1.74 -4.07
C TRP A 169 25.25 -1.72 -4.72
N PRO A 170 24.39 -2.70 -4.46
CA PRO A 170 23.01 -2.67 -4.90
C PRO A 170 22.21 -1.70 -4.02
N GLU A 171 22.29 -0.40 -4.28
CA GLU A 171 21.48 0.61 -3.59
C GLU A 171 19.97 0.35 -3.71
N ARG A 172 19.56 -0.50 -4.66
CA ARG A 172 18.15 -0.74 -5.00
C ARG A 172 17.54 -2.02 -4.43
N SER A 173 18.32 -2.94 -3.84
CA SER A 173 17.75 -4.16 -3.27
C SER A 173 16.78 -3.85 -2.14
N GLY A 174 17.13 -2.92 -1.26
CA GLY A 174 16.26 -2.46 -0.18
C GLY A 174 14.95 -1.82 -0.67
N GLU A 175 14.97 -1.10 -1.79
CA GLU A 175 13.76 -0.52 -2.39
C GLU A 175 12.85 -1.59 -2.97
N ILE A 176 13.41 -2.57 -3.70
CA ILE A 176 12.64 -3.69 -4.25
C ILE A 176 12.04 -4.52 -3.13
N LEU A 177 12.81 -4.79 -2.07
CA LEU A 177 12.35 -5.51 -0.88
C LEU A 177 11.20 -4.78 -0.19
N ALA A 178 11.33 -3.47 0.04
CA ALA A 178 10.28 -2.66 0.64
C ALA A 178 9.00 -2.66 -0.21
N CYS A 179 9.13 -2.49 -1.53
CA CYS A 179 8.00 -2.56 -2.45
C CYS A 179 7.34 -3.94 -2.45
N PHE A 180 8.14 -5.02 -2.43
CA PHE A 180 7.62 -6.38 -2.37
C PHE A 180 6.81 -6.61 -1.10
N HIS A 181 7.33 -6.19 0.07
CA HIS A 181 6.62 -6.32 1.34
C HIS A 181 5.30 -5.56 1.38
N LEU A 182 5.27 -4.33 0.85
CA LEU A 182 4.05 -3.53 0.78
C LEU A 182 2.97 -4.21 -0.07
N VAL A 183 3.33 -4.63 -1.30
CA VAL A 183 2.38 -5.29 -2.23
C VAL A 183 1.95 -6.65 -1.70
N TYR A 184 2.88 -7.41 -1.10
CA TYR A 184 2.59 -8.70 -0.47
C TYR A 184 1.59 -8.54 0.69
N HIS A 185 1.80 -7.55 1.56
CA HIS A 185 0.92 -7.30 2.69
C HIS A 185 -0.50 -6.96 2.24
N GLU A 186 -0.65 -6.11 1.23
CA GLU A 186 -1.95 -5.77 0.65
C GLU A 186 -2.65 -7.00 0.04
N ALA A 187 -1.91 -7.84 -0.69
CA ALA A 187 -2.43 -9.08 -1.24
C ALA A 187 -2.83 -10.09 -0.14
N ALA A 188 -2.05 -10.18 0.93
CA ALA A 188 -2.34 -11.06 2.08
C ALA A 188 -3.59 -10.62 2.84
N GLN A 189 -3.81 -9.32 3.01
CA GLN A 189 -5.05 -8.78 3.61
C GLN A 189 -6.27 -9.16 2.78
N TYR A 190 -6.18 -9.06 1.45
CA TYR A 190 -7.25 -9.50 0.57
C TYR A 190 -7.55 -11.00 0.74
N ALA A 191 -6.51 -11.84 0.73
CA ALA A 191 -6.65 -13.29 0.91
C ALA A 191 -7.28 -13.65 2.27
N ALA A 192 -6.96 -12.90 3.34
CA ALA A 192 -7.52 -13.12 4.66
C ALA A 192 -9.02 -12.76 4.76
N ALA A 193 -9.52 -11.88 3.90
CA ALA A 193 -10.92 -11.48 3.85
C ALA A 193 -11.83 -12.44 3.05
N LEU A 194 -11.26 -13.47 2.40
CA LEU A 194 -11.98 -14.44 1.60
C LEU A 194 -12.53 -15.60 2.44
N PRO A 195 -13.57 -16.34 1.92
CA PRO A 195 -14.01 -17.58 2.53
C PRO A 195 -12.88 -18.60 2.66
N ALA A 196 -12.88 -19.42 3.72
CA ALA A 196 -11.75 -20.28 4.10
C ALA A 196 -11.20 -21.16 2.96
N GLY A 197 -12.04 -21.72 2.08
CA GLY A 197 -11.60 -22.56 0.98
C GLY A 197 -10.88 -21.80 -0.15
N GLU A 198 -11.26 -20.54 -0.39
CA GLU A 198 -10.57 -19.67 -1.34
C GLU A 198 -9.32 -19.04 -0.72
N ALA A 199 -9.42 -18.62 0.53
CA ALA A 199 -8.32 -18.03 1.28
C ALA A 199 -7.06 -18.93 1.30
N GLU A 200 -7.24 -20.25 1.47
CA GLU A 200 -6.13 -21.20 1.51
C GLU A 200 -5.37 -21.25 0.18
N ARG A 201 -6.08 -21.26 -0.95
CA ARG A 201 -5.47 -21.26 -2.29
C ARG A 201 -4.63 -20.01 -2.51
N TYR A 202 -5.17 -18.84 -2.18
CA TYR A 202 -4.45 -17.58 -2.35
C TYR A 202 -3.28 -17.43 -1.39
N ARG A 203 -3.40 -17.96 -0.17
CA ARG A 203 -2.28 -18.04 0.78
C ARG A 203 -1.14 -18.89 0.25
N THR A 204 -1.45 -20.04 -0.36
CA THR A 204 -0.43 -20.90 -0.96
C THR A 204 0.34 -20.18 -2.05
N VAL A 205 -0.34 -19.47 -2.96
CA VAL A 205 0.31 -18.68 -4.01
C VAL A 205 1.21 -17.58 -3.42
N LEU A 206 0.69 -16.83 -2.44
CA LEU A 206 1.44 -15.76 -1.78
C LEU A 206 2.66 -16.29 -1.03
N LEU A 207 2.50 -17.40 -0.27
CA LEU A 207 3.61 -18.02 0.45
C LEU A 207 4.69 -18.53 -0.51
N THR A 208 4.28 -19.09 -1.64
CA THR A 208 5.24 -19.58 -2.64
C THR A 208 5.99 -18.43 -3.30
N LEU A 209 5.31 -17.31 -3.62
CA LEU A 209 5.95 -16.08 -4.12
C LEU A 209 6.94 -15.50 -3.09
N TRP A 210 6.58 -15.53 -1.81
CA TRP A 210 7.48 -15.13 -0.73
C TRP A 210 8.74 -15.99 -0.68
N ASN A 211 8.57 -17.31 -0.72
CA ASN A 211 9.70 -18.26 -0.70
C ASN A 211 10.61 -18.07 -1.92
N LEU A 212 10.03 -17.85 -3.10
CA LEU A 212 10.81 -17.56 -4.31
C LEU A 212 11.63 -16.28 -4.12
N PHE A 213 11.03 -15.23 -3.57
CA PHE A 213 11.72 -13.98 -3.30
C PHE A 213 12.88 -14.15 -2.31
N ALA A 214 12.65 -14.87 -1.21
CA ALA A 214 13.69 -15.19 -0.21
C ALA A 214 14.87 -15.98 -0.81
N HIS A 215 14.61 -16.84 -1.81
CA HIS A 215 15.70 -17.52 -2.50
C HIS A 215 16.52 -16.59 -3.41
N VAL A 216 15.91 -15.56 -3.98
CA VAL A 216 16.67 -14.52 -4.73
C VAL A 216 17.58 -13.74 -3.77
N GLU A 217 17.08 -13.38 -2.57
CA GLU A 217 17.91 -12.75 -1.53
C GLU A 217 19.10 -13.64 -1.13
N GLN A 218 18.85 -14.95 -0.99
CA GLN A 218 19.92 -15.90 -0.71
C GLN A 218 20.98 -15.93 -1.81
N VAL A 219 20.55 -15.90 -3.08
CA VAL A 219 21.47 -15.85 -4.22
C VAL A 219 22.24 -14.53 -4.23
N GLU A 220 21.57 -13.40 -4.00
CA GLU A 220 22.25 -12.10 -3.88
C GLU A 220 23.31 -12.12 -2.77
N CYS A 221 22.99 -12.69 -1.62
CA CYS A 221 23.95 -12.82 -0.53
C CYS A 221 25.20 -13.61 -0.96
N LEU A 222 25.05 -14.74 -1.68
CA LEU A 222 26.18 -15.51 -2.20
C LEU A 222 27.04 -14.71 -3.19
N VAL A 223 26.41 -13.86 -4.02
CA VAL A 223 27.13 -12.95 -4.93
C VAL A 223 27.93 -11.91 -4.15
N LEU A 224 27.30 -11.29 -3.13
CA LEU A 224 27.91 -10.20 -2.36
C LEU A 224 29.02 -10.68 -1.42
N THR A 225 28.89 -11.88 -0.87
CA THR A 225 29.93 -12.47 0.01
C THR A 225 31.12 -13.06 -0.74
N GLY A 226 31.02 -13.16 -2.09
CA GLY A 226 32.09 -13.74 -2.92
C GLY A 226 32.21 -15.25 -2.72
N GLU A 227 31.15 -15.92 -2.27
CA GLU A 227 31.12 -17.38 -2.08
C GLU A 227 30.92 -18.16 -3.39
N LEU A 228 30.72 -17.46 -4.51
CA LEU A 228 30.58 -18.05 -5.84
C LEU A 228 31.93 -18.36 -6.48
N GLY A 229 32.05 -19.54 -7.05
CA GLY A 229 33.19 -19.90 -7.91
C GLY A 229 33.12 -19.16 -9.26
N GLU A 230 34.28 -18.88 -9.86
CA GLU A 230 34.35 -18.21 -11.16
C GLU A 230 33.53 -18.93 -12.25
N GLU A 231 33.42 -20.25 -12.17
CA GLU A 231 32.65 -21.09 -13.09
C GLU A 231 31.13 -20.92 -12.91
N GLU A 232 30.66 -20.49 -11.74
CA GLU A 232 29.24 -20.31 -11.45
C GLU A 232 28.67 -19.00 -12.00
N TYR A 233 29.47 -17.95 -12.21
CA TYR A 233 29.02 -16.64 -12.69
C TYR A 233 28.29 -16.70 -14.05
N PRO A 234 28.83 -17.34 -15.11
CA PRO A 234 28.15 -17.40 -16.39
C PRO A 234 26.85 -18.21 -16.32
N VAL A 235 26.84 -19.27 -15.50
CA VAL A 235 25.63 -20.07 -15.30
C VAL A 235 24.54 -19.29 -14.59
N LEU A 236 24.90 -18.57 -13.52
CA LEU A 236 23.97 -17.72 -12.80
C LEU A 236 23.42 -16.58 -13.67
N SER A 237 24.28 -15.94 -14.48
CA SER A 237 23.85 -14.89 -15.40
C SER A 237 22.84 -15.41 -16.43
N ARG A 238 23.05 -16.60 -16.98
CA ARG A 238 22.10 -17.28 -17.88
C ARG A 238 20.77 -17.56 -17.18
N LEU A 239 20.81 -18.19 -16.00
CA LEU A 239 19.62 -18.54 -15.22
C LEU A 239 18.81 -17.28 -14.84
N ALA A 240 19.48 -16.21 -14.41
CA ALA A 240 18.82 -14.96 -14.08
C ALA A 240 18.07 -14.37 -15.28
N GLY A 241 18.66 -14.40 -16.48
CA GLY A 241 18.01 -13.96 -17.72
C GLY A 241 16.80 -14.83 -18.08
N GLU A 242 16.93 -16.16 -18.03
CA GLU A 242 15.84 -17.10 -18.28
C GLU A 242 14.66 -16.88 -17.30
N ILE A 243 14.96 -16.71 -16.03
CA ILE A 243 13.92 -16.49 -14.99
C ILE A 243 13.18 -15.16 -15.23
N GLN A 244 13.88 -14.09 -15.59
CA GLN A 244 13.26 -12.79 -15.88
C GLN A 244 12.20 -12.92 -16.98
N GLU A 245 12.49 -13.65 -18.05
CA GLU A 245 11.55 -13.84 -19.17
C GLU A 245 10.36 -14.74 -18.82
N LEU A 246 10.51 -15.61 -17.82
CA LEU A 246 9.52 -16.61 -17.47
C LEU A 246 8.60 -16.20 -16.29
N LEU A 247 8.89 -15.08 -15.60
CA LEU A 247 8.16 -14.66 -14.41
C LEU A 247 6.95 -13.74 -14.66
N ASP A 248 6.92 -12.98 -15.73
CA ASP A 248 5.82 -12.04 -16.00
C ASP A 248 5.16 -12.25 -17.37
N PRO A 249 4.09 -13.03 -17.48
CA PRO A 249 3.46 -13.89 -16.44
C PRO A 249 4.25 -15.19 -16.19
N PRO A 250 4.05 -15.83 -15.02
CA PRO A 250 4.73 -17.09 -14.73
C PRO A 250 4.42 -18.16 -15.78
N ARG A 251 5.45 -18.71 -16.42
CA ARG A 251 5.33 -19.71 -17.49
C ARG A 251 5.72 -21.09 -16.98
N PRO A 252 5.14 -22.19 -17.52
CA PRO A 252 5.46 -23.56 -17.11
C PRO A 252 6.95 -23.89 -17.17
N ALA A 253 7.67 -23.34 -18.14
CA ALA A 253 9.11 -23.52 -18.29
C ALA A 253 9.93 -23.08 -17.04
N LEU A 254 9.38 -22.22 -16.18
CA LEU A 254 10.00 -21.84 -14.90
C LEU A 254 10.23 -23.03 -13.97
N ALA A 255 9.39 -24.08 -14.04
CA ALA A 255 9.52 -25.30 -13.27
C ALA A 255 10.60 -26.26 -13.83
N GLU A 256 11.02 -26.05 -15.07
CA GLU A 256 11.94 -26.90 -15.83
C GLU A 256 13.31 -26.25 -16.03
N LEU A 257 13.63 -25.23 -15.23
CA LEU A 257 14.94 -24.55 -15.28
C LEU A 257 16.10 -25.56 -15.25
N GLY A 258 16.93 -25.53 -16.29
CA GLY A 258 18.11 -26.35 -16.40
C GLY A 258 19.22 -25.85 -15.47
N LEU A 259 19.59 -26.65 -14.47
CA LEU A 259 20.67 -26.32 -13.52
C LEU A 259 22.04 -26.88 -13.98
N GLU A 260 22.17 -27.18 -15.27
CA GLU A 260 23.39 -27.73 -15.86
C GLU A 260 24.54 -26.72 -15.73
N GLY A 261 25.70 -27.25 -15.34
CA GLY A 261 26.90 -26.44 -15.14
C GLY A 261 27.10 -25.92 -13.70
N LEU A 262 26.14 -26.17 -12.79
CA LEU A 262 26.33 -25.88 -11.36
C LEU A 262 26.93 -27.11 -10.65
N PRO A 263 27.92 -26.92 -9.75
CA PRO A 263 28.48 -28.03 -8.95
C PRO A 263 27.41 -28.56 -8.00
N ALA A 264 27.13 -29.86 -8.02
CA ALA A 264 26.05 -30.53 -7.30
C ALA A 264 26.06 -30.27 -5.77
N SER A 265 27.24 -30.03 -5.19
CA SER A 265 27.40 -29.72 -3.76
C SER A 265 27.44 -28.24 -3.44
N GLY A 266 27.36 -27.36 -4.43
CA GLY A 266 27.46 -25.90 -4.28
C GLY A 266 26.30 -25.26 -3.53
N ALA A 267 26.56 -24.13 -2.86
CA ALA A 267 25.52 -23.35 -2.18
C ALA A 267 24.50 -22.80 -3.17
N LEU A 268 24.99 -22.34 -4.33
CA LEU A 268 24.17 -21.83 -5.42
C LEU A 268 23.26 -22.93 -6.00
N CYS A 269 23.77 -24.14 -6.23
CA CYS A 269 22.97 -25.25 -6.73
C CYS A 269 21.80 -25.56 -5.79
N ARG A 270 22.05 -25.64 -4.49
CA ARG A 270 21.00 -25.87 -3.48
C ARG A 270 19.96 -24.74 -3.45
N ALA A 271 20.39 -23.48 -3.58
CA ALA A 271 19.48 -22.32 -3.64
C ALA A 271 18.59 -22.38 -4.89
N MET A 272 19.18 -22.69 -6.05
CA MET A 272 18.46 -22.81 -7.33
C MET A 272 17.55 -24.03 -7.39
N GLU A 273 17.89 -25.15 -6.77
CA GLU A 273 17.00 -26.31 -6.65
C GLU A 273 15.75 -25.97 -5.80
N ARG A 274 15.94 -25.26 -4.69
CA ARG A 274 14.82 -24.76 -3.87
C ARG A 274 13.96 -23.77 -4.64
N TYR A 275 14.59 -22.86 -5.37
CA TYR A 275 13.90 -21.91 -6.24
C TYR A 275 13.02 -22.65 -7.26
N ARG A 276 13.58 -23.61 -8.01
CA ARG A 276 12.87 -24.45 -8.98
C ARG A 276 11.74 -25.25 -8.34
N HIS A 277 11.95 -25.79 -7.14
CA HIS A 277 10.90 -26.49 -6.40
C HIS A 277 9.73 -25.57 -6.07
N ASN A 278 10.01 -24.38 -5.54
CA ASN A 278 8.96 -23.38 -5.25
C ASN A 278 8.29 -22.85 -6.54
N ALA A 279 9.01 -22.76 -7.64
CA ALA A 279 8.44 -22.41 -8.94
C ALA A 279 7.40 -23.45 -9.41
N ARG A 280 7.64 -24.73 -9.22
CA ARG A 280 6.64 -25.79 -9.47
C ARG A 280 5.41 -25.62 -8.62
N LEU A 281 5.58 -25.42 -7.31
CA LEU A 281 4.46 -25.20 -6.40
C LEU A 281 3.65 -23.94 -6.78
N LEU A 282 4.32 -22.88 -7.22
CA LEU A 282 3.66 -21.68 -7.70
C LEU A 282 2.78 -21.99 -8.92
N LEU A 283 3.31 -22.69 -9.91
CA LEU A 283 2.58 -23.01 -11.13
C LEU A 283 1.40 -23.94 -10.86
N GLU A 284 1.58 -24.97 -10.05
CA GLU A 284 0.49 -25.86 -9.64
C GLU A 284 -0.65 -25.10 -8.90
N ALA A 285 -0.27 -24.15 -8.04
CA ALA A 285 -1.24 -23.30 -7.34
C ALA A 285 -1.87 -22.27 -8.29
N TRP A 286 -1.13 -21.78 -9.28
CA TRP A 286 -1.58 -20.80 -10.26
C TRP A 286 -2.60 -21.38 -11.25
N GLU A 287 -2.37 -22.60 -11.76
CA GLU A 287 -3.28 -23.28 -12.67
C GLU A 287 -4.63 -23.64 -12.02
N LYS A 288 -4.63 -23.91 -10.72
CA LYS A 288 -5.85 -24.22 -9.95
C LYS A 288 -6.70 -22.99 -9.62
N GLN A 289 -6.26 -21.81 -10.02
CA GLN A 289 -7.04 -20.58 -9.76
C GLN A 289 -8.13 -20.39 -10.83
N PRO A 290 -9.39 -20.08 -10.43
CA PRO A 290 -10.45 -19.69 -11.35
C PRO A 290 -10.25 -18.27 -11.92
N VAL A 291 -9.06 -17.74 -11.80
CA VAL A 291 -8.69 -16.40 -12.25
C VAL A 291 -8.19 -16.51 -13.68
N SER A 292 -9.11 -16.67 -14.62
CA SER A 292 -8.82 -16.44 -16.03
C SER A 292 -8.20 -15.05 -16.20
N CYS A 293 -7.01 -15.05 -16.76
CA CYS A 293 -6.25 -13.84 -17.15
C CYS A 293 -7.04 -12.99 -18.15
#